data_1493e19ef8e579274cc27676eac84f60
#
_entry.id   1493e19ef8e579274cc27676eac84f60
#
_cell.length_a   1.000
_cell.length_b   1.000
_cell.length_c   1.000
_cell.angle_alpha   90.00
_cell.angle_beta   90.00
_cell.angle_gamma   90.00
#
_symmetry.space_group_name_H-M   'P 1'
#
loop_
_entity.id
_entity.type
_entity.pdbx_description
1 polymer ?
#
loop_
_entity_poly.entity_id
_entity_poly.type
_entity_poly.pdbx_seq_one_letter_code
_entity_poly.pdbx_strand_id
1 'polypeptide(L)'
;DREGGFTPEDLEKLEAEMAKIVKENLPVKPFVLPRAEAVRFMEEKGEPYKVELIEDLPEEETISFYQQGEFVDLCAGPHIMYTKGVKAFKLTSIAGAYWRGSEKNKMLTRIYGTAFANKTDLESYLTMMEEAKKRDHRKLGKELGLFMFAEEGPGFPFFLPKGMTLKNTLIDYWREIHYRDGYQEVSTPIILSRKLWENSGHWDHYKDNMYTTVIDEEDYAVKPMNCPGGMLVYKNQPHSYRCLLYTSPS
;
A
#
# COMPACT_ATOMS: atom_id res chain seq x y z
N ASP A 1 8.28 12.20 17.05
CA ASP A 1 7.52 12.58 18.23
C ASP A 1 7.81 14.05 18.60
N ARG A 2 6.84 14.92 18.47
CA ARG A 2 6.92 16.34 18.82
C ARG A 2 5.61 16.80 19.43
N GLU A 3 5.66 17.51 20.56
CA GLU A 3 4.46 18.15 21.12
C GLU A 3 3.91 19.19 20.13
N GLY A 4 2.61 19.14 19.86
CA GLY A 4 1.95 19.99 18.87
C GLY A 4 2.08 19.56 17.42
N GLY A 5 2.83 18.48 17.12
CA GLY A 5 3.03 17.96 15.76
C GLY A 5 3.85 18.89 14.84
N PHE A 6 3.76 18.65 13.55
CA PHE A 6 4.40 19.47 12.50
C PHE A 6 3.33 20.09 11.60
N THR A 7 3.61 21.31 11.12
CA THR A 7 2.77 22.03 10.17
C THR A 7 3.41 22.04 8.78
N PRO A 8 2.66 22.35 7.70
CA PRO A 8 3.24 22.49 6.37
C PRO A 8 4.39 23.53 6.30
N GLU A 9 4.32 24.60 7.10
CA GLU A 9 5.37 25.62 7.16
C GLU A 9 6.67 25.09 7.79
N ASP A 10 6.59 24.08 8.64
CA ASP A 10 7.78 23.42 9.19
C ASP A 10 8.56 22.63 8.12
N LEU A 11 7.89 22.15 7.05
CA LEU A 11 8.57 21.43 5.96
C LEU A 11 9.62 22.31 5.27
N GLU A 12 9.34 23.57 5.03
CA GLU A 12 10.30 24.50 4.41
C GLU A 12 11.53 24.70 5.28
N LYS A 13 11.33 24.83 6.61
CA LYS A 13 12.44 24.96 7.57
C LYS A 13 13.29 23.69 7.61
N LEU A 14 12.63 22.52 7.63
CA LEU A 14 13.31 21.23 7.59
C LEU A 14 14.11 21.04 6.30
N GLU A 15 13.55 21.40 5.15
CA GLU A 15 14.28 21.37 3.86
C GLU A 15 15.52 22.26 3.87
N ALA A 16 15.41 23.45 4.47
CA ALA A 16 16.55 24.36 4.59
C ALA A 16 17.67 23.76 5.46
N GLU A 17 17.35 23.12 6.59
CA GLU A 17 18.32 22.41 7.43
C GLU A 17 18.89 21.18 6.73
N MET A 18 18.06 20.36 6.08
CA MET A 18 18.53 19.24 5.27
C MET A 18 19.51 19.68 4.17
N ALA A 19 19.25 20.82 3.53
CA ALA A 19 20.17 21.38 2.51
C ALA A 19 21.53 21.79 3.09
N LYS A 20 21.58 22.26 4.36
CA LYS A 20 22.85 22.52 5.05
C LYS A 20 23.61 21.23 5.30
N ILE A 21 22.96 20.21 5.86
CA ILE A 21 23.55 18.89 6.13
C ILE A 21 24.11 18.26 4.84
N VAL A 22 23.38 18.36 3.72
CA VAL A 22 23.86 17.90 2.41
C VAL A 22 25.16 18.62 1.99
N LYS A 23 25.24 19.95 2.22
CA LYS A 23 26.44 20.73 1.89
C LYS A 23 27.65 20.39 2.75
N GLU A 24 27.46 20.00 4.00
CA GLU A 24 28.51 19.58 4.92
C GLU A 24 29.24 18.31 4.45
N ASN A 25 28.60 17.52 3.58
CA ASN A 25 29.18 16.30 3.01
C ASN A 25 29.66 15.30 4.07
N LEU A 26 28.81 15.07 5.10
CA LEU A 26 29.12 14.18 6.19
C LEU A 26 29.18 12.72 5.71
N PRO A 27 30.15 11.91 6.19
CA PRO A 27 30.15 10.48 5.96
C PRO A 27 28.99 9.81 6.74
N VAL A 28 28.34 8.83 6.11
CA VAL A 28 27.33 7.99 6.74
C VAL A 28 27.97 6.62 7.00
N LYS A 29 28.28 6.33 8.26
CA LYS A 29 29.08 5.18 8.68
C LYS A 29 28.20 4.14 9.39
N PRO A 30 28.15 2.88 8.90
CA PRO A 30 27.52 1.79 9.62
C PRO A 30 28.40 1.33 10.78
N PHE A 31 27.76 0.87 11.87
CA PHE A 31 28.40 0.11 12.93
C PHE A 31 27.36 -0.82 13.58
N VAL A 32 27.85 -1.81 14.34
CA VAL A 32 27.02 -2.83 14.97
C VAL A 32 27.31 -2.83 16.46
N LEU A 33 26.29 -3.03 17.27
CA LEU A 33 26.39 -3.21 18.71
C LEU A 33 25.74 -4.53 19.14
N PRO A 34 26.26 -5.21 20.17
CA PRO A 34 25.53 -6.27 20.85
C PRO A 34 24.22 -5.74 21.43
N ARG A 35 23.16 -6.57 21.46
CA ARG A 35 21.81 -6.15 21.86
C ARG A 35 21.80 -5.37 23.19
N ALA A 36 22.46 -5.87 24.22
CA ALA A 36 22.48 -5.21 25.53
C ALA A 36 23.15 -3.82 25.49
N GLU A 37 24.15 -3.63 24.65
CA GLU A 37 24.81 -2.35 24.45
C GLU A 37 23.94 -1.41 23.57
N ALA A 38 23.25 -1.95 22.57
CA ALA A 38 22.35 -1.22 21.70
C ALA A 38 21.15 -0.63 22.47
N VAL A 39 20.55 -1.42 23.37
CA VAL A 39 19.48 -0.97 24.27
C VAL A 39 19.96 0.20 25.12
N ARG A 40 21.06 0.02 25.87
CA ARG A 40 21.63 1.08 26.74
C ARG A 40 21.95 2.34 25.93
N PHE A 41 22.54 2.18 24.76
CA PHE A 41 22.88 3.30 23.89
C PHE A 41 21.64 4.12 23.46
N MET A 42 20.51 3.47 23.16
CA MET A 42 19.28 4.16 22.84
C MET A 42 18.56 4.74 24.06
N GLU A 43 18.66 4.07 25.24
CA GLU A 43 18.18 4.64 26.51
C GLU A 43 18.90 5.93 26.87
N GLU A 44 20.25 5.94 26.77
CA GLU A 44 21.08 7.13 27.04
C GLU A 44 20.75 8.30 26.07
N LYS A 45 20.31 7.98 24.85
CA LYS A 45 19.87 8.97 23.87
C LYS A 45 18.42 9.42 24.08
N GLY A 46 17.67 8.80 24.97
CA GLY A 46 16.25 9.12 25.21
C GLY A 46 15.32 8.70 24.08
N GLU A 47 15.62 7.61 23.39
CA GLU A 47 14.90 7.10 22.23
C GLU A 47 14.06 5.83 22.57
N PRO A 48 12.94 5.96 23.33
CA PRO A 48 12.19 4.81 23.83
C PRO A 48 11.61 3.94 22.72
N TYR A 49 11.22 4.54 21.59
CA TYR A 49 10.68 3.79 20.44
C TYR A 49 11.76 2.90 19.79
N LYS A 50 13.01 3.32 19.81
CA LYS A 50 14.12 2.52 19.29
C LYS A 50 14.49 1.38 20.23
N VAL A 51 14.40 1.59 21.53
CA VAL A 51 14.55 0.53 22.54
C VAL A 51 13.52 -0.57 22.31
N GLU A 52 12.24 -0.20 22.22
CA GLU A 52 11.14 -1.13 21.94
C GLU A 52 11.33 -1.90 20.62
N LEU A 53 11.83 -1.24 19.56
CA LEU A 53 12.15 -1.90 18.29
C LEU A 53 13.27 -2.92 18.42
N ILE A 54 14.34 -2.62 19.19
CA ILE A 54 15.46 -3.52 19.41
C ILE A 54 15.00 -4.76 20.19
N GLU A 55 14.15 -4.58 21.21
CA GLU A 55 13.64 -5.68 22.03
C GLU A 55 12.79 -6.66 21.21
N ASP A 56 12.04 -6.17 20.22
CA ASP A 56 11.19 -6.99 19.37
C ASP A 56 11.94 -7.73 18.24
N LEU A 57 13.17 -7.37 17.94
CA LEU A 57 13.94 -8.07 16.91
C LEU A 57 14.25 -9.51 17.38
N PRO A 58 14.32 -10.50 16.47
CA PRO A 58 14.76 -11.85 16.78
C PRO A 58 16.12 -11.86 17.48
N GLU A 59 16.37 -12.83 18.39
CA GLU A 59 17.61 -12.88 19.16
C GLU A 59 18.87 -12.95 18.29
N GLU A 60 18.78 -13.60 17.14
CA GLU A 60 19.88 -13.78 16.18
C GLU A 60 20.10 -12.57 15.27
N GLU A 61 19.20 -11.57 15.31
CA GLU A 61 19.27 -10.41 14.41
C GLU A 61 20.42 -9.48 14.79
N THR A 62 21.15 -9.03 13.76
CA THR A 62 22.26 -8.08 13.92
C THR A 62 21.72 -6.67 14.13
N ILE A 63 22.05 -6.06 15.26
CA ILE A 63 21.63 -4.69 15.59
C ILE A 63 22.62 -3.70 14.99
N SER A 64 22.19 -3.05 13.91
CA SER A 64 23.01 -2.09 13.17
C SER A 64 22.52 -0.67 13.31
N PHE A 65 23.46 0.25 13.27
CA PHE A 65 23.27 1.69 13.37
C PHE A 65 23.99 2.39 12.24
N TYR A 66 23.53 3.60 11.92
CA TYR A 66 24.20 4.51 11.02
C TYR A 66 24.47 5.84 11.69
N GLN A 67 25.70 6.30 11.58
CA GLN A 67 26.16 7.57 12.12
C GLN A 67 26.40 8.60 11.03
N GLN A 68 25.86 9.79 11.20
CA GLN A 68 26.05 10.95 10.35
C GLN A 68 26.41 12.16 11.21
N GLY A 69 27.69 12.50 11.30
CA GLY A 69 28.14 13.51 12.26
C GLY A 69 27.85 13.07 13.71
N GLU A 70 27.12 13.88 14.44
CA GLU A 70 26.67 13.58 15.81
C GLU A 70 25.37 12.78 15.86
N PHE A 71 24.63 12.73 14.75
CA PHE A 71 23.37 11.99 14.64
C PHE A 71 23.65 10.50 14.43
N VAL A 72 22.94 9.68 15.21
CA VAL A 72 23.00 8.21 15.09
C VAL A 72 21.59 7.66 15.16
N ASP A 73 21.26 6.74 14.29
CA ASP A 73 19.97 6.05 14.31
C ASP A 73 20.08 4.55 14.05
N LEU A 74 19.14 3.80 14.62
CA LEU A 74 18.95 2.36 14.38
C LEU A 74 18.45 2.14 12.95
N CYS A 75 19.19 1.40 12.14
CA CYS A 75 18.78 1.09 10.77
C CYS A 75 19.52 -0.11 10.21
N ALA A 76 18.80 -0.97 9.47
CA ALA A 76 19.39 -2.11 8.78
C ALA A 76 20.17 -1.70 7.51
N GLY A 77 19.92 -0.49 6.97
CA GLY A 77 20.55 -0.03 5.73
C GLY A 77 20.01 -0.73 4.47
N PRO A 78 20.74 -0.66 3.33
CA PRO A 78 21.94 0.17 3.12
C PRO A 78 21.63 1.67 2.98
N HIS A 79 22.65 2.50 3.20
CA HIS A 79 22.58 3.96 3.02
C HIS A 79 23.63 4.48 2.05
N ILE A 80 23.47 5.72 1.60
CA ILE A 80 24.48 6.45 0.86
C ILE A 80 25.76 6.63 1.71
N MET A 81 26.91 6.69 1.07
CA MET A 81 28.18 6.85 1.79
C MET A 81 28.41 8.24 2.38
N TYR A 82 27.84 9.27 1.74
CA TYR A 82 28.00 10.68 2.11
C TYR A 82 26.73 11.47 1.86
N THR A 83 26.40 12.42 2.71
CA THR A 83 25.17 13.25 2.59
C THR A 83 25.11 14.02 1.27
N LYS A 84 26.25 14.43 0.68
CA LYS A 84 26.33 15.09 -0.63
C LYS A 84 25.86 14.22 -1.81
N GLY A 85 25.69 12.91 -1.57
CA GLY A 85 25.05 12.00 -2.55
C GLY A 85 23.60 12.37 -2.86
N VAL A 86 22.90 13.01 -1.95
CA VAL A 86 21.54 13.55 -2.16
C VAL A 86 21.64 14.81 -3.00
N LYS A 87 21.22 14.75 -4.27
CA LYS A 87 21.36 15.87 -5.22
C LYS A 87 20.14 16.78 -5.26
N ALA A 88 18.97 16.19 -5.20
CA ALA A 88 17.70 16.90 -5.21
C ALA A 88 16.69 16.16 -4.32
N PHE A 89 16.00 16.86 -3.47
CA PHE A 89 14.96 16.30 -2.58
C PHE A 89 13.84 17.29 -2.36
N LYS A 90 12.69 16.79 -1.95
CA LYS A 90 11.51 17.59 -1.56
C LYS A 90 10.74 16.87 -0.47
N LEU A 91 10.34 17.57 0.58
CA LEU A 91 9.36 17.09 1.54
C LEU A 91 7.96 17.34 0.97
N THR A 92 7.13 16.32 0.90
CA THR A 92 5.89 16.35 0.12
C THR A 92 4.64 16.44 0.96
N SER A 93 4.61 15.84 2.15
CA SER A 93 3.43 15.83 3.00
C SER A 93 3.71 15.44 4.44
N ILE A 94 2.71 15.68 5.27
CA ILE A 94 2.68 15.30 6.68
C ILE A 94 1.42 14.48 6.91
N ALA A 95 1.52 13.41 7.70
CA ALA A 95 0.38 12.62 8.14
C ALA A 95 0.55 12.16 9.59
N GLY A 96 -0.55 12.06 10.33
CA GLY A 96 -0.58 11.36 11.60
C GLY A 96 -0.40 9.87 11.38
N ALA A 97 0.34 9.22 12.25
CA ALA A 97 0.52 7.77 12.24
C ALA A 97 0.60 7.25 13.67
N TYR A 98 -0.31 6.37 14.05
CA TYR A 98 -0.23 5.71 15.34
C TYR A 98 0.98 4.80 15.40
N TRP A 99 1.70 4.83 16.54
CA TRP A 99 2.81 3.93 16.76
C TRP A 99 2.36 2.47 16.57
N ARG A 100 3.08 1.71 15.75
CA ARG A 100 2.74 0.33 15.37
C ARG A 100 1.33 0.13 14.77
N GLY A 101 0.75 1.19 14.21
CA GLY A 101 -0.56 1.11 13.56
C GLY A 101 -1.76 0.91 14.49
N SER A 102 -1.56 0.96 15.80
CA SER A 102 -2.63 0.80 16.78
C SER A 102 -3.14 2.14 17.29
N GLU A 103 -4.45 2.39 17.19
CA GLU A 103 -5.11 3.60 17.72
C GLU A 103 -4.98 3.77 19.23
N LYS A 104 -4.61 2.70 19.96
CA LYS A 104 -4.36 2.74 21.41
C LYS A 104 -3.01 3.35 21.74
N ASN A 105 -2.11 3.41 20.78
CA ASN A 105 -0.76 3.94 20.94
C ASN A 105 -0.71 5.44 20.61
N LYS A 106 0.37 6.10 21.01
CA LYS A 106 0.60 7.50 20.72
C LYS A 106 0.58 7.79 19.23
N MET A 107 -0.11 8.83 18.84
CA MET A 107 -0.07 9.33 17.47
C MET A 107 1.20 10.15 17.26
N LEU A 108 2.00 9.71 16.31
CA LEU A 108 3.22 10.38 15.85
C LEU A 108 2.95 11.14 14.56
N THR A 109 3.87 12.03 14.19
CA THR A 109 3.81 12.70 12.90
C THR A 109 4.81 12.06 11.93
N ARG A 110 4.31 11.62 10.78
CA ARG A 110 5.12 11.09 9.68
C ARG A 110 5.28 12.15 8.61
N ILE A 111 6.53 12.46 8.28
CA ILE A 111 6.89 13.38 7.20
C ILE A 111 7.31 12.55 5.99
N TYR A 112 6.69 12.82 4.85
CA TYR A 112 7.01 12.17 3.57
C TYR A 112 7.87 13.07 2.72
N GLY A 113 8.81 12.48 2.00
CA GLY A 113 9.67 13.17 1.06
C GLY A 113 10.13 12.26 -0.05
N THR A 114 10.77 12.85 -1.05
CA THR A 114 11.38 12.13 -2.17
C THR A 114 12.72 12.74 -2.53
N ALA A 115 13.61 11.94 -3.13
CA ALA A 115 14.92 12.40 -3.58
C ALA A 115 15.26 11.81 -4.94
N PHE A 116 16.01 12.58 -5.76
CA PHE A 116 16.40 12.21 -7.10
C PHE A 116 17.88 12.53 -7.34
N ALA A 117 18.47 11.91 -8.36
CA ALA A 117 19.86 12.10 -8.75
C ALA A 117 20.16 13.52 -9.28
N ASN A 118 19.12 14.23 -9.74
CA ASN A 118 19.24 15.60 -10.23
C ASN A 118 17.94 16.38 -10.06
N LYS A 119 18.01 17.69 -10.22
CA LYS A 119 16.87 18.59 -10.01
C LYS A 119 15.80 18.44 -11.10
N THR A 120 16.20 18.17 -12.34
CA THR A 120 15.27 18.01 -13.46
C THR A 120 14.34 16.83 -13.26
N ASP A 121 14.86 15.70 -12.80
CA ASP A 121 14.05 14.50 -12.51
C ASP A 121 13.08 14.75 -11.35
N LEU A 122 13.54 15.47 -10.31
CA LEU A 122 12.67 15.87 -9.20
C LEU A 122 11.52 16.76 -9.69
N GLU A 123 11.81 17.79 -10.49
CA GLU A 123 10.79 18.70 -11.04
C GLU A 123 9.80 17.96 -11.94
N SER A 124 10.27 17.04 -12.76
CA SER A 124 9.43 16.19 -13.60
C SER A 124 8.51 15.31 -12.76
N TYR A 125 9.03 14.71 -11.70
CA TYR A 125 8.24 13.90 -10.76
C TYR A 125 7.17 14.73 -10.04
N LEU A 126 7.52 15.89 -9.53
CA LEU A 126 6.57 16.78 -8.84
C LEU A 126 5.45 17.24 -9.80
N THR A 127 5.81 17.60 -11.03
CA THR A 127 4.82 17.94 -12.08
C THR A 127 3.90 16.75 -12.37
N MET A 128 4.45 15.55 -12.53
CA MET A 128 3.66 14.32 -12.73
C MET A 128 2.69 14.08 -11.56
N MET A 129 3.14 14.29 -10.31
CA MET A 129 2.29 14.12 -9.13
C MET A 129 1.16 15.15 -9.06
N GLU A 130 1.41 16.39 -9.47
CA GLU A 130 0.37 17.43 -9.56
C GLU A 130 -0.66 17.09 -10.66
N GLU A 131 -0.20 16.65 -11.83
CA GLU A 131 -1.07 16.20 -12.91
C GLU A 131 -1.89 14.97 -12.49
N ALA A 132 -1.28 14.03 -11.77
CA ALA A 132 -1.99 12.86 -11.23
C ALA A 132 -3.13 13.27 -10.29
N LYS A 133 -2.91 14.27 -9.41
CA LYS A 133 -3.98 14.81 -8.53
C LYS A 133 -5.13 15.42 -9.31
N LYS A 134 -4.85 16.11 -10.42
CA LYS A 134 -5.89 16.68 -11.29
C LYS A 134 -6.71 15.58 -11.98
N ARG A 135 -6.09 14.42 -12.25
CA ARG A 135 -6.70 13.26 -12.92
C ARG A 135 -7.23 12.20 -11.95
N ASP A 136 -7.36 12.51 -10.66
CA ASP A 136 -7.94 11.58 -9.68
C ASP A 136 -9.35 11.18 -10.12
N HIS A 137 -9.55 9.87 -10.33
CA HIS A 137 -10.82 9.31 -10.82
C HIS A 137 -12.00 9.64 -9.91
N ARG A 138 -11.79 9.80 -8.59
CA ARG A 138 -12.84 10.14 -7.63
C ARG A 138 -13.32 11.58 -7.84
N LYS A 139 -12.36 12.48 -8.11
CA LYS A 139 -12.66 13.88 -8.43
C LYS A 139 -13.36 13.98 -9.79
N LEU A 140 -12.73 13.44 -10.83
CA LEU A 140 -13.27 13.48 -12.19
C LEU A 140 -14.60 12.75 -12.29
N GLY A 141 -14.77 11.60 -11.65
CA GLY A 141 -16.02 10.86 -11.65
C GLY A 141 -17.19 11.64 -11.06
N LYS A 142 -16.93 12.39 -9.97
CA LYS A 142 -17.93 13.27 -9.36
C LYS A 142 -18.23 14.49 -10.25
N GLU A 143 -17.22 15.17 -10.75
CA GLU A 143 -17.36 16.38 -11.60
C GLU A 143 -18.07 16.06 -12.92
N LEU A 144 -17.80 14.92 -13.52
CA LEU A 144 -18.42 14.48 -14.78
C LEU A 144 -19.78 13.79 -14.58
N GLY A 145 -20.19 13.53 -13.34
CA GLY A 145 -21.41 12.81 -13.01
C GLY A 145 -21.40 11.35 -13.47
N LEU A 146 -20.28 10.64 -13.26
CA LEU A 146 -20.13 9.23 -13.65
C LEU A 146 -20.68 8.27 -12.59
N PHE A 147 -20.51 8.61 -11.33
CA PHE A 147 -20.97 7.81 -10.20
C PHE A 147 -21.21 8.66 -8.95
N MET A 148 -21.93 8.09 -8.01
CA MET A 148 -22.15 8.66 -6.68
C MET A 148 -21.94 7.60 -5.60
N PHE A 149 -21.81 8.05 -4.36
CA PHE A 149 -21.86 7.20 -3.17
C PHE A 149 -23.07 7.57 -2.33
N ALA A 150 -23.68 6.60 -1.68
CA ALA A 150 -24.79 6.76 -0.77
C ALA A 150 -24.47 6.14 0.60
N GLU A 151 -25.16 6.61 1.64
CA GLU A 151 -24.96 6.12 3.01
C GLU A 151 -25.33 4.64 3.16
N GLU A 152 -26.26 4.16 2.36
CA GLU A 152 -26.72 2.76 2.32
C GLU A 152 -25.70 1.80 1.73
N GLY A 153 -24.65 2.31 1.05
CA GLY A 153 -23.60 1.51 0.44
C GLY A 153 -22.22 2.13 0.61
N PRO A 154 -21.68 2.20 1.83
CA PRO A 154 -20.38 2.80 2.08
C PRO A 154 -19.29 2.05 1.31
N GLY A 155 -18.55 2.78 0.47
CA GLY A 155 -17.51 2.23 -0.38
C GLY A 155 -17.98 1.62 -1.72
N PHE A 156 -19.29 1.50 -1.95
CA PHE A 156 -19.85 0.97 -3.20
C PHE A 156 -20.30 2.12 -4.12
N PRO A 157 -19.74 2.24 -5.34
CA PRO A 157 -20.16 3.26 -6.28
C PRO A 157 -21.47 2.90 -6.95
N PHE A 158 -22.40 3.87 -6.99
CA PHE A 158 -23.60 3.81 -7.80
C PHE A 158 -23.33 4.50 -9.14
N PHE A 159 -23.28 3.73 -10.22
CA PHE A 159 -23.00 4.27 -11.54
C PHE A 159 -24.20 5.02 -12.10
N LEU A 160 -23.98 6.28 -12.48
CA LEU A 160 -24.96 7.12 -13.15
C LEU A 160 -24.97 6.84 -14.68
N PRO A 161 -25.94 7.37 -15.46
CA PRO A 161 -26.05 7.04 -16.89
C PRO A 161 -24.78 7.23 -17.70
N LYS A 162 -24.06 8.35 -17.52
CA LYS A 162 -22.76 8.59 -18.17
C LYS A 162 -21.69 7.58 -17.75
N GLY A 163 -21.67 7.24 -16.46
CA GLY A 163 -20.76 6.22 -15.92
C GLY A 163 -21.04 4.84 -16.49
N MET A 164 -22.33 4.48 -16.65
CA MET A 164 -22.71 3.23 -17.30
C MET A 164 -22.31 3.19 -18.78
N THR A 165 -22.44 4.30 -19.50
CA THR A 165 -21.96 4.39 -20.89
C THR A 165 -20.46 4.11 -20.96
N LEU A 166 -19.66 4.76 -20.12
CA LEU A 166 -18.21 4.55 -20.06
C LEU A 166 -17.88 3.09 -19.70
N LYS A 167 -18.52 2.56 -18.65
CA LYS A 167 -18.31 1.18 -18.19
C LYS A 167 -18.64 0.17 -19.29
N ASN A 168 -19.78 0.31 -19.96
CA ASN A 168 -20.17 -0.61 -21.03
C ASN A 168 -19.22 -0.51 -22.22
N THR A 169 -18.79 0.67 -22.63
CA THR A 169 -17.80 0.84 -23.69
C THR A 169 -16.49 0.07 -23.40
N LEU A 170 -16.00 0.14 -22.16
CA LEU A 170 -14.81 -0.60 -21.77
C LEU A 170 -15.05 -2.13 -21.74
N ILE A 171 -16.20 -2.57 -21.23
CA ILE A 171 -16.58 -3.98 -21.18
C ILE A 171 -16.74 -4.53 -22.62
N ASP A 172 -17.38 -3.80 -23.52
CA ASP A 172 -17.59 -4.23 -24.90
C ASP A 172 -16.27 -4.34 -25.66
N TYR A 173 -15.35 -3.38 -25.46
CA TYR A 173 -13.99 -3.48 -26.01
C TYR A 173 -13.23 -4.70 -25.46
N TRP A 174 -13.33 -4.95 -24.16
CA TRP A 174 -12.72 -6.14 -23.54
C TRP A 174 -13.31 -7.43 -24.10
N ARG A 175 -14.65 -7.51 -24.25
CA ARG A 175 -15.34 -8.66 -24.84
C ARG A 175 -14.91 -8.91 -26.29
N GLU A 176 -14.82 -7.86 -27.10
CA GLU A 176 -14.36 -7.95 -28.49
C GLU A 176 -13.00 -8.65 -28.60
N ILE A 177 -12.04 -8.22 -27.80
CA ILE A 177 -10.69 -8.82 -27.79
C ILE A 177 -10.76 -10.30 -27.40
N HIS A 178 -11.47 -10.63 -26.32
CA HIS A 178 -11.52 -12.00 -25.80
C HIS A 178 -12.28 -12.95 -26.74
N TYR A 179 -13.38 -12.51 -27.32
CA TYR A 179 -14.10 -13.32 -28.28
C TYR A 179 -13.29 -13.61 -29.55
N ARG A 180 -12.53 -12.64 -30.00
CA ARG A 180 -11.61 -12.82 -31.13
C ARG A 180 -10.55 -13.91 -30.83
N ASP A 181 -10.11 -14.00 -29.58
CA ASP A 181 -9.11 -14.96 -29.13
C ASP A 181 -9.73 -16.30 -28.67
N GLY A 182 -11.04 -16.50 -28.89
CA GLY A 182 -11.76 -17.74 -28.62
C GLY A 182 -12.24 -17.94 -27.18
N TYR A 183 -12.17 -16.92 -26.34
CA TYR A 183 -12.70 -16.99 -24.99
C TYR A 183 -14.23 -16.96 -24.97
N GLN A 184 -14.81 -17.66 -24.00
CA GLN A 184 -16.24 -17.70 -23.76
C GLN A 184 -16.57 -17.07 -22.41
N GLU A 185 -17.55 -16.17 -22.39
CA GLU A 185 -17.99 -15.54 -21.15
C GLU A 185 -18.88 -16.48 -20.34
N VAL A 186 -18.60 -16.62 -19.06
CA VAL A 186 -19.42 -17.35 -18.10
C VAL A 186 -19.81 -16.47 -16.93
N SER A 187 -20.96 -16.74 -16.34
CA SER A 187 -21.42 -16.05 -15.12
C SER A 187 -21.62 -17.06 -13.99
N THR A 188 -21.10 -16.74 -12.83
CA THR A 188 -21.24 -17.55 -11.61
C THR A 188 -22.07 -16.81 -10.56
N PRO A 189 -22.79 -17.53 -9.67
CA PRO A 189 -23.54 -16.89 -8.60
C PRO A 189 -22.67 -15.98 -7.73
N ILE A 190 -23.29 -14.91 -7.22
CA ILE A 190 -22.60 -13.94 -6.33
C ILE A 190 -22.42 -14.54 -4.94
N ILE A 191 -23.41 -15.30 -4.45
CA ILE A 191 -23.41 -15.93 -3.13
C ILE A 191 -23.25 -17.44 -3.34
N LEU A 192 -22.31 -18.03 -2.62
CA LEU A 192 -21.99 -19.47 -2.70
C LEU A 192 -21.75 -20.02 -1.30
N SER A 193 -22.02 -21.33 -1.11
CA SER A 193 -21.91 -21.98 0.19
C SER A 193 -20.48 -22.02 0.73
N ARG A 194 -20.35 -22.00 2.05
CA ARG A 194 -19.10 -22.10 2.81
C ARG A 194 -18.20 -23.22 2.33
N LYS A 195 -18.77 -24.39 1.99
CA LYS A 195 -18.02 -25.57 1.54
C LYS A 195 -17.08 -25.28 0.36
N LEU A 196 -17.48 -24.39 -0.59
CA LEU A 196 -16.62 -23.98 -1.68
C LEU A 196 -15.41 -23.20 -1.21
N TRP A 197 -15.62 -22.33 -0.23
CA TRP A 197 -14.59 -21.45 0.32
C TRP A 197 -13.61 -22.20 1.22
N GLU A 198 -14.06 -23.23 1.93
CA GLU A 198 -13.18 -24.17 2.65
C GLU A 198 -12.32 -24.97 1.67
N ASN A 199 -12.92 -25.56 0.64
CA ASN A 199 -12.19 -26.33 -0.36
C ASN A 199 -11.12 -25.52 -1.12
N SER A 200 -11.31 -24.21 -1.23
CA SER A 200 -10.40 -23.31 -1.91
C SER A 200 -9.45 -22.55 -0.96
N GLY A 201 -9.52 -22.81 0.36
CA GLY A 201 -8.70 -22.17 1.38
C GLY A 201 -9.08 -20.73 1.71
N HIS A 202 -10.07 -20.14 1.05
CA HIS A 202 -10.47 -18.77 1.31
C HIS A 202 -11.09 -18.58 2.68
N TRP A 203 -11.81 -19.59 3.18
CA TRP A 203 -12.45 -19.50 4.50
C TRP A 203 -11.45 -19.39 5.62
N ASP A 204 -10.33 -20.11 5.55
CA ASP A 204 -9.30 -20.11 6.59
C ASP A 204 -8.45 -18.84 6.58
N HIS A 205 -8.23 -18.25 5.40
CA HIS A 205 -7.31 -17.11 5.24
C HIS A 205 -8.01 -15.76 5.16
N TYR A 206 -9.29 -15.69 4.76
CA TYR A 206 -9.96 -14.43 4.41
C TYR A 206 -11.34 -14.25 5.08
N LYS A 207 -11.79 -15.18 5.94
CA LYS A 207 -13.12 -15.14 6.56
C LYS A 207 -13.47 -13.78 7.15
N ASP A 208 -12.55 -13.17 7.88
CA ASP A 208 -12.76 -11.89 8.57
C ASP A 208 -12.97 -10.71 7.61
N ASN A 209 -12.59 -10.88 6.34
CA ASN A 209 -12.76 -9.91 5.27
C ASN A 209 -13.84 -10.30 4.25
N MET A 210 -14.64 -11.32 4.54
CA MET A 210 -15.72 -11.78 3.66
C MET A 210 -17.09 -11.35 4.23
N TYR A 211 -18.01 -10.96 3.35
CA TYR A 211 -19.41 -10.80 3.71
C TYR A 211 -20.06 -12.19 3.80
N THR A 212 -20.44 -12.58 4.99
CA THR A 212 -21.06 -13.88 5.25
C THR A 212 -22.52 -13.74 5.69
N THR A 213 -23.32 -14.76 5.41
CA THR A 213 -24.72 -14.84 5.84
C THR A 213 -25.07 -16.30 6.10
N VAL A 214 -26.16 -16.52 6.86
CA VAL A 214 -26.70 -17.85 7.12
C VAL A 214 -28.08 -17.95 6.45
N ILE A 215 -28.30 -19.01 5.66
CA ILE A 215 -29.56 -19.30 4.99
C ILE A 215 -29.87 -20.76 5.26
N ASP A 216 -31.05 -21.05 5.80
CA ASP A 216 -31.48 -22.39 6.14
C ASP A 216 -30.46 -23.20 6.98
N GLU A 217 -29.91 -22.53 8.00
CA GLU A 217 -28.89 -23.08 8.93
C GLU A 217 -27.52 -23.37 8.26
N GLU A 218 -27.32 -23.02 7.01
CA GLU A 218 -26.07 -23.18 6.30
C GLU A 218 -25.37 -21.81 6.09
N ASP A 219 -24.04 -21.82 6.22
CA ASP A 219 -23.20 -20.65 5.97
C ASP A 219 -23.00 -20.41 4.48
N TYR A 220 -23.18 -19.15 4.06
CA TYR A 220 -22.90 -18.66 2.72
C TYR A 220 -22.00 -17.43 2.79
N ALA A 221 -21.30 -17.16 1.68
CA ALA A 221 -20.54 -15.94 1.54
C ALA A 221 -20.72 -15.31 0.16
N VAL A 222 -20.64 -13.98 0.12
CA VAL A 222 -20.42 -13.23 -1.12
C VAL A 222 -19.05 -13.60 -1.65
N LYS A 223 -18.95 -13.99 -2.91
CA LYS A 223 -17.69 -14.44 -3.49
C LYS A 223 -16.59 -13.37 -3.40
N PRO A 224 -15.47 -13.63 -2.71
CA PRO A 224 -14.32 -12.74 -2.70
C PRO A 224 -13.54 -12.80 -4.01
N MET A 225 -13.64 -13.93 -4.72
CA MET A 225 -12.99 -14.21 -6.00
C MET A 225 -13.90 -15.01 -6.94
N ASN A 226 -13.72 -14.84 -8.25
CA ASN A 226 -14.48 -15.57 -9.27
C ASN A 226 -13.94 -16.99 -9.52
N CYS A 227 -12.66 -17.23 -9.28
CA CYS A 227 -11.97 -18.48 -9.65
C CYS A 227 -12.63 -19.76 -9.12
N PRO A 228 -13.01 -19.89 -7.83
CA PRO A 228 -13.64 -21.11 -7.34
C PRO A 228 -14.98 -21.43 -8.03
N GLY A 229 -15.80 -20.40 -8.31
CA GLY A 229 -17.03 -20.57 -9.09
C GLY A 229 -16.76 -20.97 -10.53
N GLY A 230 -15.76 -20.39 -11.17
CA GLY A 230 -15.31 -20.74 -12.52
C GLY A 230 -14.84 -22.20 -12.60
N MET A 231 -14.14 -22.70 -11.56
CA MET A 231 -13.73 -24.10 -11.48
C MET A 231 -14.92 -25.06 -11.40
N LEU A 232 -16.02 -24.67 -10.78
CA LEU A 232 -17.25 -25.48 -10.78
C LEU A 232 -17.85 -25.57 -12.19
N VAL A 233 -17.88 -24.46 -12.94
CA VAL A 233 -18.30 -24.45 -14.35
C VAL A 233 -17.40 -25.35 -15.19
N TYR A 234 -16.08 -25.24 -15.02
CA TYR A 234 -15.13 -26.09 -15.72
C TYR A 234 -15.34 -27.59 -15.43
N LYS A 235 -15.59 -27.95 -14.17
CA LYS A 235 -15.83 -29.34 -13.74
C LYS A 235 -17.18 -29.95 -14.22
N ASN A 236 -18.07 -29.10 -14.75
CA ASN A 236 -19.39 -29.57 -15.23
C ASN A 236 -19.30 -30.59 -16.40
N GLN A 237 -18.19 -30.60 -17.12
CA GLN A 237 -17.92 -31.50 -18.21
C GLN A 237 -16.51 -32.07 -18.12
N PRO A 238 -16.27 -33.32 -18.57
CA PRO A 238 -14.92 -33.85 -18.67
C PRO A 238 -14.13 -33.12 -19.77
N HIS A 239 -12.95 -32.65 -19.45
CA HIS A 239 -12.05 -31.98 -20.38
C HIS A 239 -10.77 -32.78 -20.56
N SER A 240 -10.29 -32.90 -21.83
CA SER A 240 -8.98 -33.45 -22.12
C SER A 240 -7.91 -32.36 -21.88
N TYR A 241 -6.78 -32.75 -21.27
CA TYR A 241 -5.63 -31.86 -21.16
C TYR A 241 -5.13 -31.30 -22.50
N ARG A 242 -5.41 -32.01 -23.62
CA ARG A 242 -5.06 -31.61 -24.99
C ARG A 242 -5.95 -30.45 -25.51
N CYS A 243 -7.10 -30.21 -24.86
CA CYS A 243 -8.07 -29.19 -25.24
C CYS A 243 -8.08 -28.01 -24.22
N LEU A 244 -7.11 -27.96 -23.30
CA LEU A 244 -6.98 -26.88 -22.36
C LEU A 244 -6.52 -25.64 -23.12
N LEU A 245 -7.49 -24.78 -23.45
CA LEU A 245 -7.21 -23.41 -23.75
C LEU A 245 -6.91 -22.69 -22.43
N TYR A 246 -5.86 -21.95 -22.40
CA TYR A 246 -5.49 -21.14 -21.25
C TYR A 246 -6.63 -20.19 -20.93
N THR A 247 -7.23 -20.36 -19.77
CA THR A 247 -8.38 -19.57 -19.35
C THR A 247 -8.01 -18.71 -18.18
N SER A 248 -8.46 -17.52 -18.26
CA SER A 248 -8.57 -16.50 -17.23
C SER A 248 -7.38 -15.59 -17.06
N PRO A 249 -7.47 -14.40 -17.60
CA PRO A 249 -6.94 -13.25 -16.90
C PRO A 249 -7.90 -12.97 -15.74
N SER A 250 -7.45 -13.24 -14.53
CA SER A 250 -8.06 -12.74 -13.28
C SER A 250 -7.80 -11.24 -13.15
#